data_db2dac00ba18ac3c2bce2a2aead3fd5c
#
_entry.id   db2dac00ba18ac3c2bce2a2aead3fd5c
#
_cell.length_a   1.000
_cell.length_b   1.000
_cell.length_c   1.000
_cell.angle_alpha   90.00
_cell.angle_beta   90.00
_cell.angle_gamma   90.00
#
_symmetry.space_group_name_H-M   'P 1'
#
loop_
_entity.id
_entity.type
_entity.pdbx_description
1 polymer ?
#
loop_
_entity_poly.entity_id
_entity_poly.type
_entity_poly.pdbx_seq_one_letter_code
_entity_poly.pdbx_strand_id
1 'polypeptide(L)'
;MKGGVGLCIFIFSAVIAGAQKPAPANLDKASDDNKYVGSLVCQDCHSDITDTFYKNPHNKSIVSQKELPERTGCEGCHGPAGQHVAAGDGSSIIAFPSIPKEQVLDTCLQCHSQTLSRANIRRSSHTVNGIVCTNCHSVHSSPAPKNLLAKTQTNLCYGCHTNVRAQFSLPFKHRVNEGFMNCTDCHNPHGSFQPTWANATRPRNVEHSKANEESCINCHADKRGPFVFEHSPVRVDGCLSCHVPHGSTNSRMLTRPVVFTMCLECHNGAGNLGRQADGVKTQARAPHNMANPLFQNCTQCHVRIHGSNADLRYFR
;
A
#
# COMPACT_ATOMS: atom_id res chain seq x y z
N MET A 1 0.12 -73.52 5.05
CA MET A 1 -0.83 -72.47 5.50
C MET A 1 -0.39 -71.13 4.83
N LYS A 2 -1.15 -70.72 3.83
CA LYS A 2 -0.83 -69.54 3.01
C LYS A 2 -1.64 -68.38 3.55
N GLY A 3 -0.97 -67.33 4.11
CA GLY A 3 -1.60 -66.08 4.55
C GLY A 3 -1.46 -65.01 3.48
N GLY A 4 -2.56 -64.65 2.85
CA GLY A 4 -2.61 -63.57 1.88
C GLY A 4 -2.76 -62.19 2.61
N VAL A 5 -1.88 -61.28 2.30
CA VAL A 5 -1.97 -59.88 2.73
C VAL A 5 -2.80 -59.10 1.70
N GLY A 6 -4.00 -58.72 2.09
CA GLY A 6 -4.85 -57.87 1.26
C GLY A 6 -4.42 -56.41 1.32
N LEU A 7 -4.02 -55.84 0.19
CA LEU A 7 -3.67 -54.43 0.00
C LEU A 7 -4.96 -53.66 -0.22
N CYS A 8 -5.42 -52.89 0.80
CA CYS A 8 -6.51 -51.94 0.65
C CYS A 8 -5.98 -50.65 0.01
N ILE A 9 -6.33 -50.46 -1.25
CA ILE A 9 -6.06 -49.20 -1.97
C ILE A 9 -7.19 -48.22 -1.61
N PHE A 10 -6.89 -47.21 -0.78
CA PHE A 10 -7.77 -46.08 -0.57
C PHE A 10 -7.62 -45.11 -1.73
N ILE A 11 -8.65 -45.07 -2.58
CA ILE A 11 -8.76 -44.04 -3.62
C ILE A 11 -9.25 -42.74 -2.94
N PHE A 12 -8.34 -41.80 -2.73
CA PHE A 12 -8.71 -40.44 -2.33
C PHE A 12 -9.23 -39.70 -3.56
N SER A 13 -10.55 -39.58 -3.68
CA SER A 13 -11.17 -38.69 -4.65
C SER A 13 -10.96 -37.27 -4.16
N ALA A 14 -9.99 -36.53 -4.74
CA ALA A 14 -9.83 -35.12 -4.55
C ALA A 14 -11.02 -34.39 -5.18
N VAL A 15 -11.96 -33.93 -4.35
CA VAL A 15 -12.99 -32.98 -4.78
C VAL A 15 -12.29 -31.66 -5.02
N ILE A 16 -12.02 -31.32 -6.28
CA ILE A 16 -11.61 -30.00 -6.69
C ILE A 16 -12.82 -29.06 -6.47
N ALA A 17 -12.85 -28.38 -5.34
CA ALA A 17 -13.77 -27.29 -5.12
C ALA A 17 -13.42 -26.19 -6.14
N GLY A 18 -14.15 -26.15 -7.24
CA GLY A 18 -14.10 -25.06 -8.20
C GLY A 18 -14.40 -23.78 -7.46
N ALA A 19 -13.46 -22.83 -7.47
CA ALA A 19 -13.66 -21.50 -6.97
C ALA A 19 -14.80 -20.86 -7.79
N GLN A 20 -16.00 -20.86 -7.22
CA GLN A 20 -17.14 -20.16 -7.80
C GLN A 20 -16.79 -18.68 -7.89
N LYS A 21 -16.75 -18.19 -9.13
CA LYS A 21 -16.70 -16.77 -9.43
C LYS A 21 -17.82 -16.11 -8.61
N PRO A 22 -17.54 -15.08 -7.78
CA PRO A 22 -18.62 -14.38 -7.08
C PRO A 22 -19.61 -13.90 -8.13
N ALA A 23 -20.86 -14.27 -7.96
CA ALA A 23 -21.94 -13.76 -8.79
C ALA A 23 -21.89 -12.23 -8.74
N PRO A 24 -22.07 -11.53 -9.86
CA PRO A 24 -22.21 -10.08 -9.83
C PRO A 24 -23.33 -9.75 -8.84
N ALA A 25 -23.04 -8.76 -7.96
CA ALA A 25 -24.07 -8.24 -7.06
C ALA A 25 -25.32 -8.00 -7.89
N ASN A 26 -26.46 -8.54 -7.42
CA ASN A 26 -27.75 -8.39 -8.04
C ASN A 26 -28.02 -6.88 -8.16
N LEU A 27 -27.72 -6.30 -9.29
CA LEU A 27 -28.39 -5.11 -9.77
C LEU A 27 -29.79 -5.62 -10.04
N ASP A 28 -30.73 -5.31 -9.14
CA ASP A 28 -32.12 -5.67 -9.25
C ASP A 28 -32.54 -5.51 -10.70
N LYS A 29 -33.17 -6.56 -11.26
CA LYS A 29 -33.62 -6.60 -12.65
C LYS A 29 -34.23 -5.26 -12.98
N ALA A 30 -33.50 -4.46 -13.79
CA ALA A 30 -34.04 -3.25 -14.34
C ALA A 30 -35.40 -3.61 -14.94
N SER A 31 -36.43 -2.93 -14.51
CA SER A 31 -37.75 -3.06 -15.16
C SER A 31 -37.55 -2.89 -16.65
N ASP A 32 -38.35 -3.55 -17.49
CA ASP A 32 -38.25 -3.44 -18.96
C ASP A 32 -38.24 -1.99 -19.49
N ASP A 33 -38.66 -1.05 -18.66
CA ASP A 33 -38.73 0.38 -18.97
C ASP A 33 -37.40 1.13 -18.80
N ASN A 34 -36.40 0.58 -18.07
CA ASN A 34 -35.10 1.23 -17.88
C ASN A 34 -34.02 0.60 -18.75
N LYS A 35 -33.98 0.98 -20.01
CA LYS A 35 -33.06 0.45 -21.03
C LYS A 35 -31.75 1.25 -21.07
N TYR A 36 -30.67 0.60 -21.53
CA TYR A 36 -29.45 1.26 -21.91
C TYR A 36 -29.69 2.08 -23.19
N VAL A 37 -29.35 3.36 -23.15
CA VAL A 37 -29.57 4.31 -24.27
C VAL A 37 -28.27 4.65 -25.02
N GLY A 38 -27.14 4.30 -24.45
CA GLY A 38 -25.81 4.58 -24.99
C GLY A 38 -25.26 5.95 -24.61
N SER A 39 -23.96 5.99 -24.42
CA SER A 39 -23.27 7.15 -23.85
C SER A 39 -23.34 8.42 -24.68
N LEU A 40 -23.66 8.33 -25.98
CA LEU A 40 -23.78 9.52 -26.83
C LEU A 40 -24.99 10.38 -26.44
N VAL A 41 -26.08 9.76 -25.97
CA VAL A 41 -27.29 10.50 -25.55
C VAL A 41 -27.00 11.39 -24.34
N CYS A 42 -26.06 11.01 -23.50
CA CYS A 42 -25.69 11.79 -22.31
C CYS A 42 -25.09 13.16 -22.67
N GLN A 43 -24.45 13.27 -23.84
CA GLN A 43 -23.77 14.48 -24.29
C GLN A 43 -24.71 15.68 -24.46
N ASP A 44 -25.96 15.44 -24.80
CA ASP A 44 -26.91 16.51 -25.07
C ASP A 44 -27.20 17.39 -23.84
N CYS A 45 -27.11 16.78 -22.63
CA CYS A 45 -27.30 17.47 -21.37
C CYS A 45 -26.02 17.62 -20.54
N HIS A 46 -25.04 16.72 -20.72
CA HIS A 46 -23.80 16.64 -19.93
C HIS A 46 -22.54 16.88 -20.77
N SER A 47 -22.56 17.91 -21.64
CA SER A 47 -21.47 18.23 -22.58
C SER A 47 -20.12 18.42 -21.87
N ASP A 48 -20.08 19.18 -20.78
CA ASP A 48 -18.83 19.48 -20.05
C ASP A 48 -18.15 18.22 -19.49
N ILE A 49 -18.95 17.28 -18.97
CA ILE A 49 -18.45 16.00 -18.47
C ILE A 49 -17.98 15.14 -19.63
N THR A 50 -18.73 15.09 -20.71
CA THR A 50 -18.45 14.29 -21.88
C THR A 50 -17.15 14.71 -22.54
N ASP A 51 -16.93 16.02 -22.74
CA ASP A 51 -15.72 16.58 -23.34
C ASP A 51 -14.45 16.25 -22.56
N THR A 52 -14.54 16.18 -21.25
CA THR A 52 -13.42 15.78 -20.40
C THR A 52 -13.25 14.27 -20.32
N PHE A 53 -14.34 13.51 -20.33
CA PHE A 53 -14.33 12.05 -20.30
C PHE A 53 -13.69 11.45 -21.55
N TYR A 54 -13.91 12.02 -22.72
CA TYR A 54 -13.28 11.55 -23.98
C TYR A 54 -11.75 11.63 -23.96
N LYS A 55 -11.18 12.45 -23.09
CA LYS A 55 -9.72 12.60 -22.92
C LYS A 55 -9.12 11.61 -21.94
N ASN A 56 -9.92 10.84 -21.21
CA ASN A 56 -9.43 9.95 -20.17
C ASN A 56 -9.41 8.46 -20.60
N PRO A 57 -8.65 7.60 -19.92
CA PRO A 57 -8.50 6.20 -20.29
C PRO A 57 -9.80 5.39 -20.31
N HIS A 58 -10.82 5.75 -19.52
CA HIS A 58 -12.10 5.03 -19.49
C HIS A 58 -12.88 5.17 -20.80
N ASN A 59 -12.64 6.23 -21.58
CA ASN A 59 -13.23 6.36 -22.91
C ASN A 59 -12.87 5.20 -23.85
N LYS A 60 -11.75 4.52 -23.61
CA LYS A 60 -11.37 3.34 -24.41
C LYS A 60 -12.41 2.22 -24.32
N SER A 61 -13.18 2.14 -23.25
CA SER A 61 -14.27 1.18 -23.11
C SER A 61 -15.37 1.42 -24.13
N ILE A 62 -15.68 2.69 -24.43
CA ILE A 62 -16.66 3.08 -25.46
C ILE A 62 -16.14 2.75 -26.87
N VAL A 63 -14.88 3.14 -27.14
CA VAL A 63 -14.29 3.03 -28.48
C VAL A 63 -14.00 1.58 -28.85
N SER A 64 -13.68 0.74 -27.88
CA SER A 64 -13.27 -0.66 -28.15
C SER A 64 -14.42 -1.54 -28.63
N GLN A 65 -15.64 -1.22 -28.29
CA GLN A 65 -16.87 -2.02 -28.55
C GLN A 65 -16.77 -3.50 -28.16
N LYS A 66 -15.82 -3.84 -27.29
CA LYS A 66 -15.56 -5.21 -26.85
C LYS A 66 -16.34 -5.61 -25.61
N GLU A 67 -16.82 -4.63 -24.89
CA GLU A 67 -17.58 -4.83 -23.66
C GLU A 67 -19.08 -4.65 -23.94
N LEU A 68 -19.89 -5.31 -23.12
CA LEU A 68 -21.33 -5.16 -23.17
C LEU A 68 -21.75 -3.72 -22.83
N PRO A 69 -22.89 -3.21 -23.34
CA PRO A 69 -23.36 -1.84 -23.06
C PRO A 69 -23.39 -1.50 -21.57
N GLU A 70 -23.82 -2.42 -20.73
CA GLU A 70 -23.84 -2.29 -19.26
C GLU A 70 -22.45 -2.19 -18.60
N ARG A 71 -21.37 -2.28 -19.38
CA ARG A 71 -19.98 -2.13 -18.94
C ARG A 71 -19.22 -1.06 -19.66
N THR A 72 -19.89 -0.30 -20.52
CA THR A 72 -19.24 0.69 -21.37
C THR A 72 -19.71 2.10 -21.06
N GLY A 73 -18.78 3.05 -21.17
CA GLY A 73 -19.07 4.47 -21.10
C GLY A 73 -19.74 4.91 -19.80
N CYS A 74 -20.66 5.84 -19.93
CA CYS A 74 -21.36 6.45 -18.80
C CYS A 74 -22.19 5.42 -18.03
N GLU A 75 -22.97 4.65 -18.75
CA GLU A 75 -23.90 3.67 -18.17
C GLU A 75 -23.20 2.46 -17.54
N GLY A 76 -21.94 2.18 -17.91
CA GLY A 76 -21.13 1.16 -17.26
C GLY A 76 -20.84 1.45 -15.79
N CYS A 77 -20.96 2.70 -15.35
CA CYS A 77 -20.81 3.14 -13.98
C CYS A 77 -22.14 3.62 -13.39
N HIS A 78 -22.94 4.33 -14.17
CA HIS A 78 -24.17 4.97 -13.72
C HIS A 78 -25.42 4.10 -13.86
N GLY A 79 -25.29 2.93 -14.49
CA GLY A 79 -26.43 2.05 -14.80
C GLY A 79 -27.27 2.51 -15.99
N PRO A 80 -28.36 1.76 -16.32
CA PRO A 80 -29.22 2.07 -17.46
C PRO A 80 -29.90 3.42 -17.27
N ALA A 81 -29.87 4.28 -18.29
CA ALA A 81 -30.28 5.68 -18.21
C ALA A 81 -31.64 5.97 -18.88
N GLY A 82 -32.36 4.97 -19.39
CA GLY A 82 -33.60 5.20 -20.14
C GLY A 82 -34.65 6.01 -19.38
N GLN A 83 -34.90 5.69 -18.11
CA GLN A 83 -35.85 6.44 -17.28
C GLN A 83 -35.32 7.85 -16.93
N HIS A 84 -34.02 7.97 -16.64
CA HIS A 84 -33.38 9.26 -16.39
C HIS A 84 -33.55 10.21 -17.59
N VAL A 85 -33.28 9.74 -18.80
CA VAL A 85 -33.42 10.53 -20.02
C VAL A 85 -34.89 10.91 -20.28
N ALA A 86 -35.81 9.98 -20.03
CA ALA A 86 -37.24 10.24 -20.23
C ALA A 86 -37.80 11.24 -19.20
N ALA A 87 -37.35 11.16 -17.96
CA ALA A 87 -37.81 12.05 -16.87
C ALA A 87 -37.09 13.41 -16.88
N GLY A 88 -35.85 13.46 -17.34
CA GLY A 88 -35.01 14.65 -17.31
C GLY A 88 -34.57 15.06 -15.89
N ASP A 89 -34.55 14.12 -14.97
CA ASP A 89 -34.16 14.34 -13.56
C ASP A 89 -33.10 13.35 -13.07
N GLY A 90 -32.53 13.56 -11.88
CA GLY A 90 -31.49 12.72 -11.30
C GLY A 90 -32.00 11.49 -10.53
N SER A 91 -33.29 11.16 -10.51
CA SER A 91 -33.88 10.17 -9.62
C SER A 91 -33.63 8.72 -10.05
N SER A 92 -33.48 8.48 -11.35
CA SER A 92 -33.45 7.13 -11.93
C SER A 92 -32.07 6.72 -12.46
N ILE A 93 -30.99 7.29 -11.88
CA ILE A 93 -29.61 6.99 -12.27
C ILE A 93 -28.72 6.91 -11.03
N ILE A 94 -27.65 6.11 -11.10
CA ILE A 94 -26.70 6.00 -9.98
C ILE A 94 -25.89 7.30 -9.84
N ALA A 95 -26.15 8.03 -8.75
CA ALA A 95 -25.38 9.21 -8.38
C ALA A 95 -24.38 8.83 -7.27
N PHE A 96 -23.09 8.75 -7.59
CA PHE A 96 -22.03 8.28 -6.69
C PHE A 96 -21.97 8.97 -5.32
N PRO A 97 -22.24 10.28 -5.17
CA PRO A 97 -22.32 10.91 -3.86
C PRO A 97 -23.47 10.39 -2.97
N SER A 98 -24.50 9.79 -3.56
CA SER A 98 -25.73 9.41 -2.87
C SER A 98 -25.84 7.91 -2.56
N ILE A 99 -24.95 7.08 -3.12
CA ILE A 99 -24.95 5.63 -2.89
C ILE A 99 -24.03 5.23 -1.73
N PRO A 100 -24.30 4.06 -1.09
CA PRO A 100 -23.41 3.52 -0.09
C PRO A 100 -21.97 3.34 -0.59
N LYS A 101 -21.00 3.52 0.30
CA LYS A 101 -19.56 3.41 -0.04
C LYS A 101 -19.18 2.03 -0.55
N GLU A 102 -19.81 1.00 -0.05
CA GLU A 102 -19.66 -0.38 -0.50
C GLU A 102 -20.07 -0.52 -1.96
N GLN A 103 -21.17 0.12 -2.35
CA GLN A 103 -21.64 0.09 -3.75
C GLN A 103 -20.69 0.87 -4.67
N VAL A 104 -20.12 2.00 -4.22
CA VAL A 104 -19.06 2.70 -4.98
C VAL A 104 -17.88 1.76 -5.23
N LEU A 105 -17.43 1.06 -4.18
CA LEU A 105 -16.32 0.13 -4.27
C LEU A 105 -16.63 -1.03 -5.22
N ASP A 106 -17.81 -1.62 -5.11
CA ASP A 106 -18.25 -2.74 -5.94
C ASP A 106 -18.32 -2.36 -7.42
N THR A 107 -18.88 -1.20 -7.72
CA THR A 107 -18.96 -0.69 -9.10
C THR A 107 -17.58 -0.60 -9.74
N CYS A 108 -16.60 -0.01 -9.06
CA CYS A 108 -15.24 0.09 -9.61
C CYS A 108 -14.56 -1.28 -9.73
N LEU A 109 -14.75 -2.15 -8.74
CA LEU A 109 -14.11 -3.47 -8.69
C LEU A 109 -14.66 -4.49 -9.68
N GLN A 110 -15.79 -4.23 -10.33
CA GLN A 110 -16.26 -5.07 -11.44
C GLN A 110 -15.18 -5.23 -12.53
N CYS A 111 -14.45 -4.15 -12.81
CA CYS A 111 -13.35 -4.15 -13.79
C CYS A 111 -11.97 -4.13 -13.11
N HIS A 112 -11.83 -3.49 -11.96
CA HIS A 112 -10.55 -3.19 -11.33
C HIS A 112 -10.13 -4.20 -10.24
N SER A 113 -10.74 -5.38 -10.13
CA SER A 113 -10.40 -6.41 -9.13
C SER A 113 -9.11 -7.20 -9.43
N GLN A 114 -8.66 -7.22 -10.68
CA GLN A 114 -7.64 -8.16 -11.16
C GLN A 114 -6.19 -7.78 -10.85
N THR A 115 -5.91 -6.65 -10.22
CA THR A 115 -4.53 -6.20 -9.96
C THR A 115 -4.08 -6.44 -8.54
N LEU A 116 -2.85 -6.91 -8.37
CA LEU A 116 -2.23 -7.15 -7.06
C LEU A 116 -2.23 -5.91 -6.16
N SER A 117 -2.01 -4.72 -6.72
CA SER A 117 -2.00 -3.48 -5.94
C SER A 117 -3.33 -3.17 -5.25
N ARG A 118 -4.44 -3.75 -5.71
CA ARG A 118 -5.79 -3.57 -5.16
C ARG A 118 -6.33 -4.80 -4.44
N ALA A 119 -5.57 -5.87 -4.36
CA ALA A 119 -6.03 -7.13 -3.76
C ALA A 119 -6.52 -6.96 -2.30
N ASN A 120 -5.96 -6.01 -1.57
CA ASN A 120 -6.31 -5.74 -0.17
C ASN A 120 -7.22 -4.52 0.03
N ILE A 121 -7.74 -3.92 -1.03
CA ILE A 121 -8.45 -2.63 -0.94
C ILE A 121 -9.62 -2.67 0.06
N ARG A 122 -10.39 -3.75 0.09
CA ARG A 122 -11.53 -3.90 1.02
C ARG A 122 -11.12 -3.93 2.50
N ARG A 123 -9.86 -4.30 2.77
CA ARG A 123 -9.28 -4.37 4.12
C ARG A 123 -8.29 -3.23 4.39
N SER A 124 -8.10 -2.33 3.43
CA SER A 124 -7.22 -1.18 3.62
C SER A 124 -7.73 -0.27 4.72
N SER A 125 -6.82 0.40 5.42
CA SER A 125 -7.21 1.38 6.43
C SER A 125 -8.08 2.50 5.86
N HIS A 126 -7.90 2.86 4.58
CA HIS A 126 -8.75 3.83 3.91
C HIS A 126 -10.18 3.32 3.80
N THR A 127 -10.39 2.14 3.25
CA THR A 127 -11.74 1.58 3.07
C THR A 127 -12.44 1.32 4.39
N VAL A 128 -11.73 0.77 5.39
CA VAL A 128 -12.28 0.54 6.74
C VAL A 128 -12.75 1.85 7.39
N ASN A 129 -12.08 2.96 7.09
CA ASN A 129 -12.48 4.30 7.55
C ASN A 129 -13.41 5.03 6.54
N GLY A 130 -13.99 4.31 5.61
CA GLY A 130 -15.00 4.83 4.69
C GLY A 130 -14.46 5.71 3.56
N ILE A 131 -13.16 5.64 3.28
CA ILE A 131 -12.55 6.28 2.10
C ILE A 131 -12.59 5.29 0.95
N VAL A 132 -13.24 5.67 -0.15
CA VAL A 132 -13.46 4.83 -1.33
C VAL A 132 -12.82 5.47 -2.58
N CYS A 133 -12.95 4.81 -3.72
CA CYS A 133 -12.25 5.18 -4.95
C CYS A 133 -12.42 6.66 -5.33
N THR A 134 -13.65 7.17 -5.24
CA THR A 134 -14.00 8.54 -5.64
C THR A 134 -13.47 9.64 -4.71
N ASN A 135 -12.99 9.28 -3.52
CA ASN A 135 -12.31 10.24 -2.65
C ASN A 135 -10.92 10.63 -3.17
N CYS A 136 -10.31 9.76 -3.96
CA CYS A 136 -8.95 9.94 -4.47
C CYS A 136 -8.91 10.07 -5.99
N HIS A 137 -9.83 9.42 -6.72
CA HIS A 137 -9.85 9.37 -8.17
C HIS A 137 -11.01 10.19 -8.74
N SER A 138 -10.75 10.93 -9.83
CA SER A 138 -11.74 11.63 -10.61
C SER A 138 -11.81 11.03 -12.01
N VAL A 139 -12.88 10.28 -12.28
CA VAL A 139 -13.04 9.56 -13.55
C VAL A 139 -13.60 10.42 -14.67
N HIS A 140 -14.20 11.56 -14.37
CA HIS A 140 -14.71 12.48 -15.39
C HIS A 140 -13.62 13.43 -15.87
N SER A 141 -12.85 14.01 -14.92
CA SER A 141 -11.75 14.91 -15.23
C SER A 141 -10.67 14.77 -14.17
N SER A 142 -9.42 14.71 -14.59
CA SER A 142 -8.30 14.57 -13.68
C SER A 142 -7.10 15.38 -14.15
N PRO A 143 -6.42 16.12 -13.25
CA PRO A 143 -5.15 16.76 -13.58
C PRO A 143 -4.00 15.75 -13.73
N ALA A 144 -4.21 14.48 -13.35
CA ALA A 144 -3.24 13.39 -13.43
C ALA A 144 -3.78 12.21 -14.24
N PRO A 145 -3.77 12.27 -15.58
CA PRO A 145 -4.43 11.29 -16.45
C PRO A 145 -3.98 9.85 -16.25
N LYS A 146 -2.72 9.63 -15.89
CA LYS A 146 -2.16 8.28 -15.73
C LYS A 146 -2.89 7.44 -14.66
N ASN A 147 -3.28 8.05 -13.55
CA ASN A 147 -3.94 7.37 -12.44
C ASN A 147 -5.28 8.01 -12.07
N LEU A 148 -5.73 9.00 -12.82
CA LEU A 148 -6.97 9.75 -12.60
C LEU A 148 -7.12 10.30 -11.18
N LEU A 149 -6.04 10.77 -10.56
CA LEU A 149 -6.12 11.38 -9.25
C LEU A 149 -6.86 12.73 -9.32
N ALA A 150 -7.71 12.99 -8.35
CA ALA A 150 -8.49 14.22 -8.25
C ALA A 150 -7.63 15.49 -8.01
N LYS A 151 -6.40 15.30 -7.54
CA LYS A 151 -5.37 16.34 -7.32
C LYS A 151 -4.00 15.75 -7.59
N THR A 152 -2.95 16.58 -7.62
CA THR A 152 -1.57 16.07 -7.54
C THR A 152 -1.41 15.22 -6.29
N GLN A 153 -0.61 14.18 -6.35
CA GLN A 153 -0.55 13.16 -5.30
C GLN A 153 -0.26 13.75 -3.91
N THR A 154 0.73 14.63 -3.81
CA THR A 154 1.09 15.30 -2.55
C THR A 154 -0.07 16.11 -1.98
N ASN A 155 -0.74 16.92 -2.80
CA ASN A 155 -1.88 17.74 -2.36
C ASN A 155 -3.10 16.88 -2.00
N LEU A 156 -3.28 15.75 -2.67
CA LEU A 156 -4.34 14.80 -2.35
C LEU A 156 -4.12 14.18 -0.96
N CYS A 157 -2.94 13.62 -0.73
CA CYS A 157 -2.62 12.96 0.53
C CYS A 157 -2.59 13.95 1.71
N TYR A 158 -1.99 15.11 1.53
CA TYR A 158 -1.90 16.14 2.57
C TYR A 158 -3.25 16.76 2.94
N GLY A 159 -4.28 16.59 2.13
CA GLY A 159 -5.63 17.01 2.48
C GLY A 159 -6.15 16.37 3.78
N CYS A 160 -5.70 15.14 4.08
CA CYS A 160 -6.04 14.41 5.29
C CYS A 160 -4.82 14.15 6.19
N HIS A 161 -3.65 13.90 5.62
CA HIS A 161 -2.40 13.61 6.33
C HIS A 161 -1.58 14.88 6.63
N THR A 162 -2.19 15.86 7.32
CA THR A 162 -1.59 17.16 7.61
C THR A 162 -0.34 17.08 8.49
N ASN A 163 -0.32 16.14 9.43
CA ASN A 163 0.84 15.87 10.29
C ASN A 163 2.05 15.39 9.47
N VAL A 164 1.83 14.59 8.43
CA VAL A 164 2.89 14.11 7.54
C VAL A 164 3.46 15.25 6.70
N ARG A 165 2.58 16.19 6.27
CA ARG A 165 3.04 17.41 5.59
C ARG A 165 4.03 18.21 6.44
N ALA A 166 3.75 18.34 7.74
CA ALA A 166 4.65 19.02 8.67
C ALA A 166 6.01 18.31 8.79
N GLN A 167 6.00 16.97 8.85
CA GLN A 167 7.22 16.17 8.90
C GLN A 167 8.10 16.38 7.65
N PHE A 168 7.53 16.39 6.45
CA PHE A 168 8.26 16.66 5.21
C PHE A 168 8.75 18.10 5.06
N SER A 169 8.46 18.98 6.03
CA SER A 169 9.02 20.34 6.11
C SER A 169 10.25 20.43 7.02
N LEU A 170 10.62 19.32 7.71
CA LEU A 170 11.79 19.27 8.58
C LEU A 170 13.11 19.29 7.77
N PRO A 171 14.25 19.65 8.43
CA PRO A 171 15.53 19.84 7.73
C PRO A 171 16.06 18.57 7.03
N PHE A 172 15.92 17.42 7.68
CA PHE A 172 16.39 16.12 7.15
C PHE A 172 15.18 15.29 6.77
N LYS A 173 14.94 15.11 5.48
CA LYS A 173 13.73 14.48 4.94
C LYS A 173 13.99 13.85 3.58
N HIS A 174 13.13 12.95 3.15
CA HIS A 174 13.02 12.63 1.74
C HIS A 174 12.37 13.79 0.96
N ARG A 175 12.77 13.96 -0.30
CA ARG A 175 12.38 15.12 -1.12
C ARG A 175 11.02 14.94 -1.81
N VAL A 176 9.98 14.66 -1.01
CA VAL A 176 8.62 14.49 -1.51
C VAL A 176 8.00 15.83 -1.89
N ASN A 177 8.21 16.89 -1.10
CA ASN A 177 7.71 18.23 -1.39
C ASN A 177 8.34 18.85 -2.64
N GLU A 178 9.56 18.46 -2.96
CA GLU A 178 10.29 18.90 -4.12
C GLU A 178 10.00 18.04 -5.38
N GLY A 179 9.14 17.03 -5.27
CA GLY A 179 8.69 16.19 -6.38
C GLY A 179 9.67 15.10 -6.84
N PHE A 180 10.76 14.85 -6.09
CA PHE A 180 11.70 13.76 -6.40
C PHE A 180 11.17 12.38 -6.02
N MET A 181 10.23 12.32 -5.09
CA MET A 181 9.59 11.10 -4.61
C MET A 181 8.10 11.33 -4.43
N ASN A 182 7.34 10.26 -4.52
CA ASN A 182 5.91 10.22 -4.29
C ASN A 182 5.57 9.41 -3.04
N CYS A 183 4.42 9.67 -2.44
CA CYS A 183 3.95 8.88 -1.30
C CYS A 183 3.84 7.39 -1.66
N THR A 184 3.45 7.08 -2.91
CA THR A 184 3.27 5.71 -3.40
C THR A 184 4.57 4.99 -3.74
N ASP A 185 5.71 5.64 -3.67
CA ASP A 185 7.01 4.94 -3.80
C ASP A 185 7.30 4.10 -2.55
N CYS A 186 6.63 4.44 -1.42
CA CYS A 186 6.74 3.72 -0.15
C CYS A 186 5.41 3.12 0.32
N HIS A 187 4.28 3.75 0.02
CA HIS A 187 2.96 3.36 0.54
C HIS A 187 2.03 2.86 -0.56
N ASN A 188 1.28 1.79 -0.28
CA ASN A 188 0.16 1.38 -1.12
C ASN A 188 -1.17 1.87 -0.49
N PRO A 189 -1.82 2.92 -1.04
CA PRO A 189 -3.07 3.43 -0.49
C PRO A 189 -4.24 2.46 -0.60
N HIS A 190 -4.13 1.44 -1.46
CA HIS A 190 -5.12 0.38 -1.62
C HIS A 190 -4.95 -0.76 -0.60
N GLY A 191 -3.97 -0.67 0.28
CA GLY A 191 -3.65 -1.69 1.29
C GLY A 191 -2.54 -2.63 0.84
N SER A 192 -1.62 -2.89 1.75
CA SER A 192 -0.49 -3.80 1.56
C SER A 192 -0.72 -5.13 2.27
N PHE A 193 -0.07 -6.17 1.79
CA PHE A 193 0.01 -7.44 2.51
C PHE A 193 0.99 -7.28 3.68
N GLN A 194 0.47 -7.38 4.90
CA GLN A 194 1.31 -7.52 6.08
C GLN A 194 0.88 -8.73 6.88
N PRO A 195 1.82 -9.59 7.29
CA PRO A 195 1.53 -10.63 8.25
C PRO A 195 1.07 -9.99 9.58
N THR A 196 0.04 -10.55 10.20
CA THR A 196 -0.53 -10.07 11.47
C THR A 196 0.46 -10.09 12.64
N TRP A 197 1.55 -10.87 12.50
CA TRP A 197 2.65 -11.00 13.46
C TRP A 197 3.84 -10.06 13.17
N ALA A 198 3.73 -9.19 12.16
CA ALA A 198 4.78 -8.20 11.90
C ALA A 198 4.94 -7.25 13.08
N ASN A 199 6.17 -6.95 13.45
CA ASN A 199 6.52 -6.06 14.56
C ASN A 199 5.81 -4.70 14.42
N ALA A 200 5.40 -4.13 15.54
CA ALA A 200 4.72 -2.84 15.59
C ALA A 200 5.57 -1.68 15.04
N THR A 201 6.88 -1.84 14.98
CA THR A 201 7.85 -0.90 14.41
C THR A 201 7.91 -0.93 12.88
N ARG A 202 7.37 -2.00 12.24
CA ARG A 202 7.28 -2.04 10.79
C ARG A 202 6.06 -1.26 10.31
N PRO A 203 6.22 -0.41 9.30
CA PRO A 203 5.10 0.39 8.79
C PRO A 203 4.02 -0.51 8.21
N ARG A 204 2.81 -0.39 8.73
CA ARG A 204 1.68 -1.27 8.36
C ARG A 204 1.17 -1.05 6.93
N ASN A 205 1.45 0.09 6.34
CA ASN A 205 0.92 0.50 5.04
C ASN A 205 2.03 0.76 4.00
N VAL A 206 3.22 0.24 4.25
CA VAL A 206 4.33 0.31 3.31
C VAL A 206 4.26 -0.90 2.38
N GLU A 207 4.47 -0.67 1.10
CA GLU A 207 4.52 -1.74 0.12
C GLU A 207 5.80 -2.56 0.34
N HIS A 208 5.64 -3.86 0.60
CA HIS A 208 6.75 -4.77 0.72
C HIS A 208 7.09 -5.33 -0.67
N SER A 209 8.37 -5.53 -0.93
CA SER A 209 8.80 -6.25 -2.11
C SER A 209 8.27 -7.69 -2.09
N LYS A 210 8.39 -8.40 -3.21
CA LYS A 210 7.96 -9.80 -3.35
C LYS A 210 8.53 -10.75 -2.28
N ALA A 211 9.56 -10.31 -1.56
CA ALA A 211 10.24 -11.08 -0.50
C ALA A 211 9.85 -10.65 0.93
N ASN A 212 8.75 -9.90 1.13
CA ASN A 212 8.38 -9.32 2.43
C ASN A 212 9.42 -8.32 3.01
N GLU A 213 10.24 -7.75 2.17
CA GLU A 213 11.25 -6.77 2.55
C GLU A 213 10.64 -5.36 2.60
N GLU A 214 11.23 -4.48 3.41
CA GLU A 214 10.78 -3.09 3.50
C GLU A 214 11.03 -2.35 2.18
N SER A 215 10.13 -1.47 1.79
CA SER A 215 10.25 -0.65 0.57
C SER A 215 11.49 0.23 0.54
N CYS A 216 12.05 0.53 1.71
CA CYS A 216 13.29 1.32 1.84
C CYS A 216 14.44 0.76 1.00
N ILE A 217 14.59 -0.56 0.97
CA ILE A 217 15.69 -1.24 0.28
C ILE A 217 15.55 -1.30 -1.24
N ASN A 218 14.40 -0.87 -1.79
CA ASN A 218 14.28 -0.68 -3.23
C ASN A 218 15.21 0.42 -3.75
N CYS A 219 15.45 1.45 -2.92
CA CYS A 219 16.39 2.54 -3.22
C CYS A 219 17.68 2.41 -2.42
N HIS A 220 17.63 1.95 -1.18
CA HIS A 220 18.78 1.73 -0.30
C HIS A 220 19.28 0.29 -0.39
N ALA A 221 19.55 -0.17 -1.61
CA ALA A 221 19.94 -1.54 -1.91
C ALA A 221 21.22 -1.99 -1.19
N ASP A 222 22.12 -1.07 -0.89
CA ASP A 222 23.36 -1.31 -0.13
C ASP A 222 23.12 -1.66 1.36
N LYS A 223 21.87 -1.48 1.85
CA LYS A 223 21.47 -1.86 3.21
C LYS A 223 20.66 -3.16 3.24
N ARG A 224 20.46 -3.79 2.09
CA ARG A 224 19.56 -4.94 1.94
C ARG A 224 20.10 -6.21 2.59
N GLY A 225 21.40 -6.44 2.49
CA GLY A 225 21.96 -7.74 2.81
C GLY A 225 21.63 -8.81 1.73
N PRO A 226 21.70 -10.12 2.04
CA PRO A 226 22.16 -10.64 3.33
C PRO A 226 23.62 -10.30 3.61
N PHE A 227 23.94 -10.05 4.87
CA PHE A 227 25.31 -9.84 5.32
C PHE A 227 25.81 -11.06 6.11
N VAL A 228 27.10 -11.34 6.07
CA VAL A 228 27.71 -12.39 6.90
C VAL A 228 27.52 -12.08 8.39
N PHE A 229 27.68 -10.81 8.75
CA PHE A 229 27.45 -10.30 10.09
C PHE A 229 26.30 -9.29 10.05
N GLU A 230 25.10 -9.73 10.40
CA GLU A 230 23.91 -8.89 10.41
C GLU A 230 23.74 -8.17 11.77
N HIS A 231 23.35 -6.91 11.73
CA HIS A 231 22.93 -6.19 12.92
C HIS A 231 21.45 -6.53 13.21
N SER A 232 21.22 -7.29 14.27
CA SER A 232 19.90 -7.86 14.58
C SER A 232 18.75 -6.86 14.54
N PRO A 233 18.82 -5.61 15.07
CA PRO A 233 17.75 -4.64 15.00
C PRO A 233 17.33 -4.32 13.56
N VAL A 234 18.26 -4.29 12.61
CA VAL A 234 17.95 -4.02 11.20
C VAL A 234 17.06 -5.11 10.61
N ARG A 235 17.30 -6.37 10.97
CA ARG A 235 16.51 -7.52 10.51
C ARG A 235 15.19 -7.67 11.25
N VAL A 236 15.20 -7.49 12.58
CA VAL A 236 14.08 -7.82 13.46
C VAL A 236 13.13 -6.63 13.60
N ASP A 237 13.68 -5.47 13.91
CA ASP A 237 12.91 -4.28 14.26
C ASP A 237 12.69 -3.34 13.05
N GLY A 238 13.52 -3.49 12.00
CA GLY A 238 13.42 -2.74 10.77
C GLY A 238 14.06 -1.34 10.83
N CYS A 239 14.00 -0.64 9.71
CA CYS A 239 14.66 0.65 9.52
C CYS A 239 14.12 1.74 10.47
N LEU A 240 12.83 1.67 10.82
CA LEU A 240 12.16 2.68 11.63
C LEU A 240 12.52 2.65 13.12
N SER A 241 13.24 1.62 13.58
CA SER A 241 13.80 1.61 14.94
C SER A 241 14.81 2.76 15.13
N CYS A 242 15.47 3.17 14.06
CA CYS A 242 16.51 4.20 14.07
C CYS A 242 16.17 5.44 13.23
N HIS A 243 15.33 5.31 12.19
CA HIS A 243 15.06 6.36 11.22
C HIS A 243 13.60 6.82 11.20
N VAL A 244 13.38 8.12 10.90
CA VAL A 244 12.06 8.74 10.69
C VAL A 244 11.96 9.19 9.23
N PRO A 245 11.43 8.38 8.31
CA PRO A 245 11.57 8.59 6.87
C PRO A 245 10.82 9.81 6.32
N HIS A 246 9.79 10.29 7.00
CA HIS A 246 9.08 11.49 6.55
C HIS A 246 9.89 12.76 6.82
N GLY A 247 10.65 12.77 7.91
CA GLY A 247 11.52 13.88 8.26
C GLY A 247 11.87 13.92 9.73
N SER A 248 13.01 14.52 10.02
CA SER A 248 13.57 14.68 11.35
C SER A 248 14.33 15.99 11.47
N THR A 249 14.44 16.50 12.68
CA THR A 249 15.40 17.57 13.03
C THR A 249 16.82 17.05 13.13
N ASN A 250 16.99 15.72 13.22
CA ASN A 250 18.28 15.06 13.40
C ASN A 250 18.85 14.62 12.05
N SER A 251 20.14 14.80 11.86
CA SER A 251 20.85 14.39 10.64
C SER A 251 20.58 12.90 10.31
N ARG A 252 20.60 12.57 9.01
CA ARG A 252 20.29 11.22 8.51
C ARG A 252 18.89 10.72 8.89
N MET A 253 17.97 11.63 9.22
CA MET A 253 16.61 11.32 9.67
C MET A 253 16.58 10.38 10.88
N LEU A 254 17.49 10.56 11.84
CA LEU A 254 17.55 9.72 13.02
C LEU A 254 16.44 10.07 14.03
N THR A 255 16.04 9.07 14.81
CA THR A 255 15.08 9.22 15.92
C THR A 255 15.67 9.99 17.10
N ARG A 256 16.99 10.03 17.24
CA ARG A 256 17.73 10.72 18.31
C ARG A 256 18.75 11.71 17.74
N PRO A 257 18.97 12.84 18.40
CA PRO A 257 19.93 13.84 17.94
C PRO A 257 21.37 13.38 18.03
N VAL A 258 21.66 12.50 18.97
CA VAL A 258 23.02 12.00 19.24
C VAL A 258 23.08 10.50 19.03
N VAL A 259 24.00 10.06 18.16
CA VAL A 259 24.09 8.65 17.71
C VAL A 259 24.33 7.71 18.92
N PHE A 260 25.25 8.07 19.83
CA PHE A 260 25.55 7.16 20.92
C PHE A 260 24.39 6.93 21.88
N THR A 261 23.50 7.91 22.09
CA THR A 261 22.31 7.72 22.93
C THR A 261 21.37 6.69 22.33
N MET A 262 21.20 6.72 21.01
CA MET A 262 20.43 5.73 20.28
C MET A 262 21.06 4.32 20.40
N CYS A 263 22.38 4.21 20.28
CA CYS A 263 23.07 2.93 20.42
C CYS A 263 22.94 2.38 21.86
N LEU A 264 23.04 3.26 22.87
CA LEU A 264 22.95 2.90 24.28
C LEU A 264 21.54 2.48 24.74
N GLU A 265 20.49 2.73 23.96
CA GLU A 265 19.15 2.18 24.24
C GLU A 265 19.19 0.64 24.29
N CYS A 266 20.11 0.01 23.54
CA CYS A 266 20.31 -1.44 23.53
C CYS A 266 21.66 -1.87 24.08
N HIS A 267 22.73 -1.07 23.89
CA HIS A 267 24.11 -1.39 24.27
C HIS A 267 24.55 -0.76 25.59
N ASN A 268 23.65 -0.57 26.55
CA ASN A 268 23.91 0.09 27.82
C ASN A 268 24.49 -0.82 28.94
N GLY A 269 24.72 -2.10 28.66
CA GLY A 269 25.18 -3.06 29.62
C GLY A 269 24.17 -3.51 30.68
N ALA A 270 23.05 -2.78 30.82
CA ALA A 270 21.93 -3.15 31.69
C ALA A 270 20.83 -3.91 30.94
N GLY A 271 20.91 -3.93 29.64
CA GLY A 271 19.82 -4.29 28.73
C GLY A 271 19.80 -5.72 28.25
N ASN A 272 20.26 -6.69 29.02
CA ASN A 272 19.91 -8.10 28.77
C ASN A 272 18.50 -8.40 29.28
N LEU A 273 17.54 -7.55 28.94
CA LEU A 273 16.12 -7.85 29.11
C LEU A 273 15.72 -8.89 28.07
N GLY A 274 16.08 -10.14 28.29
CA GLY A 274 15.31 -11.30 27.88
C GLY A 274 15.39 -11.76 26.44
N ARG A 275 16.34 -11.34 25.61
CA ARG A 275 16.59 -12.01 24.32
C ARG A 275 17.88 -12.83 24.35
N GLN A 276 17.78 -14.00 24.96
CA GLN A 276 18.63 -15.11 24.60
C GLN A 276 18.10 -15.68 23.26
N ALA A 277 18.55 -15.14 22.15
CA ALA A 277 18.58 -15.91 20.93
C ALA A 277 19.85 -16.76 20.98
N ASP A 278 19.68 -18.07 20.97
CA ASP A 278 20.69 -19.07 20.63
C ASP A 278 21.81 -19.36 21.65
N GLY A 279 21.53 -19.30 22.96
CA GLY A 279 22.45 -19.85 23.93
C GLY A 279 23.82 -19.15 24.10
N VAL A 280 24.07 -18.12 23.31
CA VAL A 280 25.29 -17.32 23.37
C VAL A 280 25.05 -16.20 24.38
N LYS A 281 25.77 -16.27 25.51
CA LYS A 281 25.85 -15.19 26.49
C LYS A 281 26.64 -14.02 25.90
N THR A 282 26.07 -13.30 24.92
CA THR A 282 26.62 -12.04 24.48
C THR A 282 26.22 -11.00 25.52
N GLN A 283 27.08 -10.78 26.48
CA GLN A 283 27.04 -9.56 27.27
C GLN A 283 27.29 -8.41 26.29
N ALA A 284 26.24 -7.70 25.91
CA ALA A 284 26.33 -6.47 25.11
C ALA A 284 26.90 -5.34 25.99
N ARG A 285 27.97 -5.60 26.70
CA ARG A 285 28.72 -4.57 27.41
C ARG A 285 29.44 -3.75 26.35
N ALA A 286 29.14 -2.47 26.25
CA ALA A 286 30.02 -1.58 25.51
C ALA A 286 31.44 -1.71 26.09
N PRO A 287 32.41 -2.26 25.35
CA PRO A 287 33.74 -2.52 25.89
C PRO A 287 34.55 -1.23 26.11
N HIS A 288 33.93 -0.09 25.84
CA HIS A 288 34.54 1.22 25.90
C HIS A 288 34.10 1.99 27.14
N ASN A 289 35.01 2.80 27.69
CA ASN A 289 34.62 3.79 28.70
C ASN A 289 33.81 4.91 28.04
N MET A 290 32.48 4.85 28.16
CA MET A 290 31.54 5.81 27.53
C MET A 290 31.64 7.22 28.12
N ALA A 291 32.33 7.41 29.28
CA ALA A 291 32.65 8.74 29.79
C ALA A 291 33.74 9.44 28.95
N ASN A 292 34.51 8.69 28.18
CA ASN A 292 35.52 9.26 27.30
C ASN A 292 34.89 9.75 25.99
N PRO A 293 35.00 11.05 25.63
CA PRO A 293 34.44 11.61 24.40
C PRO A 293 34.82 10.87 23.11
N LEU A 294 35.99 10.23 23.06
CA LEU A 294 36.44 9.43 21.90
C LEU A 294 35.44 8.31 21.56
N PHE A 295 34.75 7.74 22.54
CA PHE A 295 33.83 6.63 22.33
C PHE A 295 32.35 7.04 22.26
N GLN A 296 32.07 8.35 22.24
CA GLN A 296 30.68 8.88 22.15
C GLN A 296 30.17 9.01 20.71
N ASN A 297 30.98 8.64 19.70
CA ASN A 297 30.52 8.57 18.32
C ASN A 297 30.77 7.16 17.77
N CYS A 298 29.86 6.23 18.07
CA CYS A 298 29.98 4.80 17.75
C CYS A 298 30.22 4.56 16.24
N THR A 299 29.53 5.30 15.38
CA THR A 299 29.60 5.12 13.92
C THR A 299 30.88 5.70 13.29
N GLN A 300 31.74 6.32 14.07
CA GLN A 300 33.08 6.72 13.59
C GLN A 300 33.98 5.50 13.38
N CYS A 301 33.81 4.48 14.21
CA CYS A 301 34.53 3.20 14.11
C CYS A 301 33.63 2.08 13.57
N HIS A 302 32.39 1.97 14.04
CA HIS A 302 31.42 0.97 13.58
C HIS A 302 30.66 1.47 12.34
N VAL A 303 31.39 1.58 11.22
CA VAL A 303 30.88 2.27 10.01
C VAL A 303 29.87 1.46 9.21
N ARG A 304 29.81 0.14 9.41
CA ARG A 304 28.92 -0.78 8.70
C ARG A 304 27.74 -1.26 9.58
N ILE A 305 27.15 -0.35 10.34
CA ILE A 305 26.13 -0.68 11.35
C ILE A 305 24.89 -1.39 10.78
N HIS A 306 24.60 -1.30 9.49
CA HIS A 306 23.48 -2.02 8.86
C HIS A 306 23.80 -3.49 8.56
N GLY A 307 25.06 -3.89 8.64
CA GLY A 307 25.59 -5.22 8.38
C GLY A 307 26.94 -5.17 7.66
N SER A 308 27.75 -6.19 7.87
CA SER A 308 29.10 -6.31 7.30
C SER A 308 29.33 -7.72 6.74
N ASN A 309 30.04 -7.80 5.64
CA ASN A 309 30.54 -9.07 5.10
C ASN A 309 31.97 -9.40 5.54
N ALA A 310 32.62 -8.50 6.27
CA ALA A 310 34.05 -8.59 6.57
C ALA A 310 34.36 -8.59 8.08
N ASP A 311 33.51 -7.99 8.93
CA ASP A 311 33.85 -7.79 10.34
C ASP A 311 32.60 -7.83 11.24
N LEU A 312 32.61 -8.74 12.22
CA LEU A 312 31.57 -8.89 13.24
C LEU A 312 31.32 -7.60 14.06
N ARG A 313 32.32 -6.73 14.16
CA ARG A 313 32.22 -5.47 14.89
C ARG A 313 31.82 -4.30 13.99
N TYR A 314 31.55 -4.56 12.74
CA TYR A 314 31.10 -3.56 11.74
C TYR A 314 32.10 -2.43 11.45
N PHE A 315 33.41 -2.68 11.61
CA PHE A 315 34.43 -1.69 11.32
C PHE A 315 34.63 -1.46 9.83
N ARG A 316 34.26 -2.45 8.98
CA ARG A 316 34.39 -2.41 7.52
C ARG A 316 33.38 -3.36 6.84
#